data_c4924ebb02beca161594e1c09fa3fdfc
#
_entry.id   c4924ebb02beca161594e1c09fa3fdfc
#
_cell.length_a   1.000
_cell.length_b   1.000
_cell.length_c   1.000
_cell.angle_alpha   90.00
_cell.angle_beta   90.00
_cell.angle_gamma   90.00
#
_symmetry.space_group_name_H-M   'P 1'
#
loop_
_entity.id
_entity.type
_entity.pdbx_description
1 polymer ?
#
loop_
_entity_poly.entity_id
_entity_poly.type
_entity_poly.pdbx_seq_one_letter_code
_entity_poly.pdbx_strand_id
1 'polypeptide(L)'
;MKLNEHLIAKTEPIADERNVIYGDGYRLTVLSDTLLRVETQKDGIFTDDATQYVWNRNFDAVDFDVKNDGKLCKIVTEKTTFVFDVKKKKVVRIGFSDGRTVSATNRGNLGGTCRTLDMRIGKVRLGNGVLSRNGVAVLRDDGLVLCGDGVVRERKAKEKD
;
A
#
# COMPACT_ATOMS: atom_id res chain seq x y z
N MET A 1 -7.31 -20.20 23.27
CA MET A 1 -6.00 -20.88 23.31
C MET A 1 -4.96 -19.80 23.23
N LYS A 2 -4.07 -19.66 24.23
CA LYS A 2 -3.01 -18.62 24.21
C LYS A 2 -1.82 -19.20 23.45
N LEU A 3 -1.34 -18.51 22.43
CA LEU A 3 -0.15 -18.91 21.70
C LEU A 3 1.09 -18.79 22.60
N ASN A 4 2.08 -19.62 22.37
CA ASN A 4 3.36 -19.51 23.03
C ASN A 4 4.10 -18.25 22.53
N GLU A 5 4.76 -17.50 23.40
CA GLU A 5 5.36 -16.19 23.08
C GLU A 5 6.32 -16.23 21.89
N HIS A 6 7.05 -17.33 21.70
CA HIS A 6 7.98 -17.47 20.57
C HIS A 6 7.28 -17.67 19.22
N LEU A 7 5.96 -17.93 19.22
CA LEU A 7 5.13 -18.06 18.00
C LEU A 7 4.42 -16.75 17.65
N ILE A 8 4.49 -15.75 18.53
CA ILE A 8 3.87 -14.44 18.29
C ILE A 8 4.84 -13.60 17.45
N ALA A 9 4.41 -13.19 16.28
CA ALA A 9 5.21 -12.32 15.43
C ALA A 9 5.39 -10.95 16.11
N LYS A 10 6.64 -10.48 16.18
CA LYS A 10 6.95 -9.12 16.61
C LYS A 10 6.68 -8.18 15.44
N THR A 11 5.80 -7.21 15.63
CA THR A 11 5.40 -6.30 14.57
C THR A 11 5.48 -4.84 15.05
N GLU A 12 5.81 -3.93 14.15
CA GLU A 12 5.82 -2.48 14.37
C GLU A 12 4.94 -1.80 13.30
N PRO A 13 3.61 -1.96 13.41
CA PRO A 13 2.70 -1.57 12.34
C PRO A 13 2.39 -0.08 12.28
N ILE A 14 2.78 0.70 13.29
CA ILE A 14 2.51 2.13 13.38
C ILE A 14 3.67 2.88 12.72
N ALA A 15 3.35 3.71 11.73
CA ALA A 15 4.34 4.54 11.08
C ALA A 15 4.68 5.78 11.92
N ASP A 16 5.86 6.38 11.69
CA ASP A 16 6.21 7.67 12.26
C ASP A 16 5.19 8.74 11.80
N GLU A 17 4.64 9.52 12.72
CA GLU A 17 3.63 10.54 12.41
C GLU A 17 4.14 11.62 11.45
N ARG A 18 5.45 11.88 11.44
CA ARG A 18 6.08 12.82 10.48
C ARG A 18 5.93 12.39 9.03
N ASN A 19 5.74 11.11 8.80
CA ASN A 19 5.55 10.51 7.48
C ASN A 19 4.07 10.44 7.05
N VAL A 20 3.13 10.92 7.88
CA VAL A 20 1.70 10.73 7.66
C VAL A 20 1.02 12.01 7.23
N ILE A 21 0.20 11.90 6.17
CA ILE A 21 -0.63 12.99 5.63
C ILE A 21 -2.09 12.56 5.75
N TYR A 22 -2.87 13.32 6.49
CA TYR A 22 -4.31 13.09 6.66
C TYR A 22 -5.13 13.94 5.69
N GLY A 23 -6.23 13.36 5.20
CA GLY A 23 -7.22 14.04 4.39
C GLY A 23 -8.63 13.51 4.66
N ASP A 24 -9.62 14.08 3.96
CA ASP A 24 -11.02 13.67 4.12
C ASP A 24 -11.24 12.25 3.62
N GLY A 25 -11.32 11.30 4.56
CA GLY A 25 -11.52 9.88 4.31
C GLY A 25 -10.36 9.20 3.58
N TYR A 26 -9.14 9.71 3.71
CA TYR A 26 -7.91 9.03 3.29
C TYR A 26 -6.74 9.36 4.23
N ARG A 27 -5.77 8.47 4.27
CA ARG A 27 -4.48 8.65 4.92
C ARG A 27 -3.39 8.21 3.94
N LEU A 28 -2.36 9.03 3.78
CA LEU A 28 -1.19 8.73 2.97
C LEU A 28 0.01 8.64 3.91
N THR A 29 0.80 7.58 3.78
CA THR A 29 2.01 7.40 4.59
C THR A 29 3.20 7.23 3.67
N VAL A 30 4.17 8.14 3.76
CA VAL A 30 5.42 8.07 3.02
C VAL A 30 6.37 7.16 3.79
N LEU A 31 6.46 5.90 3.38
CA LEU A 31 7.29 4.90 4.07
C LEU A 31 8.75 4.94 3.62
N SER A 32 9.03 5.43 2.43
CA SER A 32 10.37 5.71 1.92
C SER A 32 10.28 6.64 0.72
N ASP A 33 11.41 7.07 0.15
CA ASP A 33 11.48 7.87 -1.08
C ASP A 33 10.71 7.26 -2.27
N THR A 34 10.44 5.98 -2.23
CA THR A 34 9.83 5.24 -3.34
C THR A 34 8.59 4.45 -2.95
N LEU A 35 8.18 4.51 -1.68
CA LEU A 35 7.06 3.73 -1.17
C LEU A 35 6.03 4.63 -0.49
N LEU A 36 4.84 4.67 -1.06
CA LEU A 36 3.69 5.36 -0.52
C LEU A 36 2.58 4.36 -0.18
N ARG A 37 2.13 4.36 1.07
CA ARG A 37 0.92 3.66 1.50
C ARG A 37 -0.29 4.58 1.32
N VAL A 38 -1.37 4.03 0.81
CA VAL A 38 -2.63 4.75 0.58
C VAL A 38 -3.76 4.01 1.28
N GLU A 39 -4.40 4.65 2.21
CA GLU A 39 -5.55 4.11 2.93
C GLU A 39 -6.79 4.95 2.67
N THR A 40 -7.92 4.31 2.57
CA THR A 40 -9.20 5.02 2.36
C THR A 40 -10.27 4.47 3.29
N GLN A 41 -10.91 5.36 4.04
CA GLN A 41 -11.97 5.04 4.97
C GLN A 41 -13.12 6.03 4.83
N LYS A 42 -14.35 5.53 4.92
CA LYS A 42 -15.53 6.40 4.82
C LYS A 42 -15.79 7.17 6.12
N ASP A 43 -15.44 6.59 7.25
CA ASP A 43 -15.61 7.14 8.58
C ASP A 43 -14.33 7.81 9.13
N GLY A 44 -13.25 7.82 8.36
CA GLY A 44 -11.96 8.39 8.75
C GLY A 44 -11.23 7.63 9.85
N ILE A 45 -11.70 6.43 10.20
CA ILE A 45 -11.05 5.57 11.19
C ILE A 45 -10.10 4.62 10.46
N PHE A 46 -8.82 4.75 10.74
CA PHE A 46 -7.75 3.94 10.15
C PHE A 46 -7.23 2.93 11.18
N THR A 47 -6.90 1.74 10.71
CA THR A 47 -6.41 0.66 11.56
C THR A 47 -4.90 0.53 11.41
N ASP A 48 -4.18 0.62 12.54
CA ASP A 48 -2.72 0.51 12.56
C ASP A 48 -2.24 -0.89 12.98
N ASP A 49 -3.04 -1.90 12.70
CA ASP A 49 -2.65 -3.29 12.91
C ASP A 49 -1.69 -3.77 11.80
N ALA A 50 -0.78 -4.68 12.16
CA ALA A 50 -0.02 -5.43 11.18
C ALA A 50 -0.95 -6.30 10.33
N THR A 51 -0.54 -6.61 9.12
CA THR A 51 -1.28 -7.49 8.23
C THR A 51 -0.45 -8.73 7.90
N GLN A 52 -1.06 -9.68 7.22
CA GLN A 52 -0.34 -10.87 6.76
C GLN A 52 0.84 -10.52 5.83
N TYR A 53 0.75 -9.40 5.09
CA TYR A 53 1.76 -8.96 4.14
C TYR A 53 2.72 -7.92 4.70
N VAL A 54 2.27 -7.06 5.62
CA VAL A 54 3.04 -5.92 6.11
C VAL A 54 3.05 -5.92 7.63
N TRP A 55 4.18 -6.29 8.21
CA TRP A 55 4.37 -6.40 9.66
C TRP A 55 4.88 -5.11 10.28
N ASN A 56 5.76 -4.41 9.57
CA ASN A 56 6.43 -3.23 10.08
C ASN A 56 6.19 -2.03 9.14
N ARG A 57 5.86 -0.88 9.73
CA ARG A 57 5.71 0.40 9.07
C ARG A 57 6.46 1.52 9.79
N ASN A 58 7.12 1.18 10.90
CA ASN A 58 7.96 2.09 11.66
C ASN A 58 9.33 2.23 10.96
N PHE A 59 9.38 3.13 9.98
CA PHE A 59 10.60 3.51 9.25
C PHE A 59 11.03 4.89 9.69
N ASP A 60 12.29 5.25 9.43
CA ASP A 60 12.82 6.58 9.67
C ASP A 60 11.98 7.66 8.97
N ALA A 61 12.04 8.87 9.51
CA ALA A 61 11.37 10.01 8.89
C ALA A 61 11.95 10.27 7.49
N VAL A 62 11.08 10.47 6.51
CA VAL A 62 11.41 10.77 5.13
C VAL A 62 11.25 12.28 4.90
N ASP A 63 12.21 12.91 4.24
CA ASP A 63 12.06 14.29 3.78
C ASP A 63 11.19 14.32 2.54
N PHE A 64 10.08 15.06 2.60
CA PHE A 64 9.20 15.25 1.47
C PHE A 64 8.43 16.57 1.53
N ASP A 65 8.11 17.09 0.36
CA ASP A 65 7.23 18.25 0.19
C ASP A 65 5.81 17.81 -0.19
N VAL A 66 4.82 18.52 0.34
CA VAL A 66 3.40 18.28 0.00
C VAL A 66 2.80 19.54 -0.62
N LYS A 67 2.20 19.39 -1.80
CA LYS A 67 1.39 20.42 -2.45
C LYS A 67 -0.01 19.86 -2.73
N ASN A 68 -1.01 20.42 -2.04
CA ASN A 68 -2.40 20.00 -2.18
C ASN A 68 -3.24 21.20 -2.67
N ASP A 69 -3.86 21.06 -3.84
CA ASP A 69 -4.73 22.08 -4.45
C ASP A 69 -6.24 21.74 -4.29
N GLY A 70 -6.57 20.73 -3.48
CA GLY A 70 -7.92 20.23 -3.27
C GLY A 70 -8.41 19.25 -4.34
N LYS A 71 -7.73 19.15 -5.48
CA LYS A 71 -7.99 18.13 -6.52
C LYS A 71 -6.89 17.08 -6.57
N LEU A 72 -5.65 17.53 -6.50
CA LEU A 72 -4.46 16.69 -6.53
C LEU A 72 -3.60 17.00 -5.31
N CYS A 73 -3.15 15.96 -4.64
CA CYS A 73 -2.12 16.01 -3.64
C CYS A 73 -0.81 15.47 -4.25
N LYS A 74 0.17 16.34 -4.40
CA LYS A 74 1.49 16.01 -4.93
C LYS A 74 2.46 15.87 -3.78
N ILE A 75 3.07 14.71 -3.65
CA ILE A 75 4.07 14.37 -2.65
C ILE A 75 5.39 14.18 -3.38
N VAL A 76 6.39 14.95 -3.00
CA VAL A 76 7.72 14.97 -3.65
C VAL A 76 8.74 14.53 -2.63
N THR A 77 9.39 13.41 -2.88
CA THR A 77 10.56 12.90 -2.14
C THR A 77 11.83 13.14 -2.98
N GLU A 78 12.97 12.74 -2.48
CA GLU A 78 14.24 12.79 -3.23
C GLU A 78 14.17 12.01 -4.55
N LYS A 79 13.53 10.83 -4.55
CA LYS A 79 13.57 9.89 -5.70
C LYS A 79 12.29 9.84 -6.51
N THR A 80 11.16 10.23 -5.91
CA THR A 80 9.86 9.98 -6.51
C THR A 80 8.90 11.13 -6.27
N THR A 81 8.01 11.36 -7.22
CA THR A 81 6.86 12.25 -7.06
C THR A 81 5.60 11.44 -7.21
N PHE A 82 4.79 11.38 -6.16
CA PHE A 82 3.46 10.77 -6.20
C PHE A 82 2.40 11.83 -6.45
N VAL A 83 1.48 11.57 -7.36
CA VAL A 83 0.32 12.44 -7.62
C VAL A 83 -0.94 11.67 -7.25
N PHE A 84 -1.56 12.07 -6.17
CA PHE A 84 -2.78 11.47 -5.63
C PHE A 84 -3.99 12.32 -6.01
N ASP A 85 -5.03 11.67 -6.57
CA ASP A 85 -6.31 12.30 -6.88
C ASP A 85 -7.20 12.23 -5.63
N VAL A 86 -7.45 13.38 -5.03
CA VAL A 86 -8.19 13.51 -3.76
C VAL A 86 -9.63 13.00 -3.87
N LYS A 87 -10.30 13.29 -5.00
CA LYS A 87 -11.67 12.83 -5.22
C LYS A 87 -11.77 11.33 -5.49
N LYS A 88 -10.85 10.81 -6.29
CA LYS A 88 -10.82 9.37 -6.63
C LYS A 88 -10.15 8.53 -5.56
N LYS A 89 -9.49 9.18 -4.57
CA LYS A 89 -8.74 8.55 -3.48
C LYS A 89 -7.75 7.49 -3.98
N LYS A 90 -6.93 7.84 -4.99
CA LYS A 90 -5.93 6.96 -5.58
C LYS A 90 -4.76 7.73 -6.19
N VAL A 91 -3.60 7.10 -6.21
CA VAL A 91 -2.45 7.60 -6.98
C VAL A 91 -2.77 7.48 -8.47
N VAL A 92 -2.58 8.55 -9.21
CA VAL A 92 -2.87 8.62 -10.65
C VAL A 92 -1.61 8.71 -11.50
N ARG A 93 -0.52 9.23 -10.94
CA ARG A 93 0.74 9.43 -11.64
C ARG A 93 1.91 9.28 -10.68
N ILE A 94 3.01 8.75 -11.18
CA ILE A 94 4.28 8.64 -10.47
C ILE A 94 5.36 9.19 -11.37
N GLY A 95 6.14 10.16 -10.87
CA GLY A 95 7.34 10.68 -11.49
C GLY A 95 8.58 10.11 -10.82
N PHE A 96 9.64 9.89 -11.57
CA PHE A 96 10.93 9.40 -11.08
C PHE A 96 11.99 10.51 -11.19
N SER A 97 13.04 10.40 -10.40
CA SER A 97 14.16 11.35 -10.40
C SER A 97 14.90 11.43 -11.76
N ASP A 98 14.80 10.40 -12.60
CA ASP A 98 15.34 10.38 -13.96
C ASP A 98 14.48 11.13 -15.00
N GLY A 99 13.42 11.80 -14.57
CA GLY A 99 12.48 12.57 -15.39
C GLY A 99 11.37 11.74 -16.03
N ARG A 100 11.39 10.41 -15.93
CA ARG A 100 10.30 9.59 -16.42
C ARG A 100 9.03 9.82 -15.58
N THR A 101 7.89 9.75 -16.24
CA THR A 101 6.59 9.81 -15.58
C THR A 101 5.70 8.70 -16.11
N VAL A 102 5.06 7.98 -15.20
CA VAL A 102 4.17 6.87 -15.53
C VAL A 102 2.79 7.07 -14.90
N SER A 103 1.77 6.52 -15.54
CA SER A 103 0.45 6.41 -14.91
C SER A 103 0.51 5.31 -13.85
N ALA A 104 -0.06 5.57 -12.68
CA ALA A 104 -0.22 4.56 -11.62
C ALA A 104 -1.23 3.46 -11.95
N THR A 105 -1.61 3.34 -13.22
CA THR A 105 -2.43 2.23 -13.70
C THR A 105 -1.56 0.99 -13.89
N ASN A 106 -2.18 -0.17 -13.77
CA ASN A 106 -1.49 -1.47 -13.88
C ASN A 106 -1.11 -1.85 -15.32
N ARG A 107 -0.78 -0.85 -16.17
CA ARG A 107 -0.32 -1.06 -17.54
C ARG A 107 1.07 -1.69 -17.52
N GLY A 108 1.26 -2.72 -18.33
CA GLY A 108 2.54 -3.44 -18.38
C GLY A 108 2.75 -4.40 -17.20
N ASN A 109 1.71 -4.76 -16.48
CA ASN A 109 1.76 -5.76 -15.42
C ASN A 109 2.35 -7.07 -15.97
N LEU A 110 3.29 -7.65 -15.22
CA LEU A 110 3.98 -8.87 -15.62
C LEU A 110 3.17 -10.15 -15.38
N GLY A 111 1.98 -9.99 -14.81
CA GLY A 111 1.11 -11.10 -14.44
C GLY A 111 1.48 -11.70 -13.09
N GLY A 112 0.52 -12.36 -12.51
CA GLY A 112 0.66 -13.12 -11.28
C GLY A 112 0.64 -14.62 -11.54
N THR A 113 0.51 -15.39 -10.47
CA THR A 113 0.31 -16.83 -10.54
C THR A 113 -1.15 -17.18 -10.77
N CYS A 114 -1.41 -18.29 -11.43
CA CYS A 114 -2.71 -18.95 -11.40
C CYS A 114 -2.75 -19.85 -10.16
N ARG A 115 -3.87 -19.89 -9.47
CA ARG A 115 -4.02 -20.66 -8.22
C ARG A 115 -3.73 -22.16 -8.41
N THR A 116 -4.19 -22.70 -9.53
CA THR A 116 -3.90 -24.09 -9.91
C THR A 116 -3.95 -24.24 -11.43
N LEU A 117 -3.10 -25.11 -11.94
CA LEU A 117 -3.11 -25.52 -13.33
C LEU A 117 -3.72 -26.92 -13.51
N ASP A 118 -4.16 -27.55 -12.42
CA ASP A 118 -4.77 -28.86 -12.42
C ASP A 118 -6.04 -28.85 -13.30
N MET A 119 -6.20 -29.85 -14.11
CA MET A 119 -7.32 -30.02 -15.04
C MET A 119 -7.47 -28.88 -16.08
N ARG A 120 -6.41 -28.10 -16.32
CA ARG A 120 -6.40 -27.04 -17.35
C ARG A 120 -5.70 -27.51 -18.61
N ILE A 121 -6.44 -27.46 -19.72
CA ILE A 121 -5.92 -27.72 -21.05
C ILE A 121 -5.87 -26.39 -21.81
N GLY A 122 -4.72 -26.07 -22.44
CA GLY A 122 -4.54 -24.87 -23.25
C GLY A 122 -4.04 -23.66 -22.47
N LYS A 123 -4.31 -22.44 -22.99
CA LYS A 123 -3.83 -21.18 -22.42
C LYS A 123 -4.57 -20.84 -21.13
N VAL A 124 -3.81 -20.56 -20.07
CA VAL A 124 -4.33 -20.04 -18.81
C VAL A 124 -4.06 -18.54 -18.71
N ARG A 125 -5.11 -17.76 -18.43
CA ARG A 125 -4.97 -16.32 -18.21
C ARG A 125 -4.48 -16.09 -16.78
N LEU A 126 -3.30 -15.49 -16.66
CA LEU A 126 -2.77 -15.08 -15.37
C LEU A 126 -3.51 -13.82 -14.88
N GLY A 127 -3.70 -13.72 -13.57
CA GLY A 127 -4.14 -12.49 -12.91
C GLY A 127 -3.07 -11.41 -12.92
N ASN A 128 -3.38 -10.26 -12.34
CA ASN A 128 -2.40 -9.21 -12.13
C ASN A 128 -1.44 -9.59 -11.00
N GLY A 129 -0.15 -9.45 -11.23
CA GLY A 129 0.90 -9.54 -10.23
C GLY A 129 1.23 -8.19 -9.61
N VAL A 130 2.16 -8.18 -8.69
CA VAL A 130 2.64 -6.96 -8.00
C VAL A 130 3.49 -6.10 -8.93
N LEU A 131 4.31 -6.71 -9.77
CA LEU A 131 5.31 -6.03 -10.61
C LEU A 131 4.77 -5.62 -11.97
N SER A 132 5.32 -4.53 -12.51
CA SER A 132 5.04 -4.07 -13.87
C SER A 132 6.33 -3.61 -14.59
N ARG A 133 6.28 -3.60 -15.93
CA ARG A 133 7.41 -3.17 -16.77
C ARG A 133 7.68 -1.67 -16.70
N ASN A 134 6.76 -0.89 -16.19
CA ASN A 134 6.91 0.56 -16.05
C ASN A 134 7.63 0.98 -14.75
N GLY A 135 8.14 0.01 -13.97
CA GLY A 135 8.87 0.28 -12.73
C GLY A 135 7.98 0.57 -11.52
N VAL A 136 6.66 0.33 -11.63
CA VAL A 136 5.72 0.50 -10.52
C VAL A 136 5.27 -0.85 -10.02
N ALA A 137 5.32 -1.05 -8.71
CA ALA A 137 4.74 -2.17 -8.01
C ALA A 137 3.51 -1.69 -7.22
N VAL A 138 2.45 -2.48 -7.24
CA VAL A 138 1.24 -2.22 -6.44
C VAL A 138 0.93 -3.45 -5.62
N LEU A 139 1.06 -3.32 -4.31
CA LEU A 139 0.62 -4.33 -3.36
C LEU A 139 -0.77 -3.91 -2.83
N ARG A 140 -1.74 -4.80 -2.93
CA ARG A 140 -3.01 -4.64 -2.24
C ARG A 140 -2.93 -5.36 -0.90
N ASP A 141 -3.03 -4.59 0.14
CA ASP A 141 -2.98 -5.10 1.51
C ASP A 141 -4.40 -5.28 2.08
N ASP A 142 -5.25 -5.99 1.32
CA ASP A 142 -6.61 -6.37 1.74
C ASP A 142 -6.60 -7.67 2.59
N GLY A 143 -5.44 -8.08 3.06
CA GLY A 143 -5.22 -9.35 3.75
C GLY A 143 -5.73 -9.40 5.18
N LEU A 144 -5.46 -10.52 5.82
CA LEU A 144 -5.79 -10.74 7.23
C LEU A 144 -4.95 -9.82 8.12
N VAL A 145 -5.56 -9.38 9.21
CA VAL A 145 -4.91 -8.52 10.22
C VAL A 145 -4.31 -9.40 11.32
N LEU A 146 -3.07 -9.10 11.71
CA LEU A 146 -2.39 -9.72 12.84
C LEU A 146 -2.63 -8.89 14.11
N CYS A 147 -3.27 -9.49 15.10
CA CYS A 147 -3.43 -8.86 16.40
C CYS A 147 -2.18 -9.11 17.28
N GLY A 148 -1.93 -8.21 18.24
CA GLY A 148 -0.76 -8.28 19.10
C GLY A 148 -0.67 -9.53 20.01
N ASP A 149 -1.75 -10.30 20.12
CA ASP A 149 -1.79 -11.59 20.81
C ASP A 149 -1.46 -12.79 19.89
N GLY A 150 -1.09 -12.52 18.63
CA GLY A 150 -0.80 -13.52 17.61
C GLY A 150 -2.04 -14.10 16.92
N VAL A 151 -3.23 -13.60 17.26
CA VAL A 151 -4.45 -14.02 16.60
C VAL A 151 -4.59 -13.29 15.27
N VAL A 152 -5.01 -14.04 14.26
CA VAL A 152 -5.32 -13.51 12.93
C VAL A 152 -6.82 -13.30 12.83
N ARG A 153 -7.24 -12.12 12.39
CA ARG A 153 -8.65 -11.80 12.15
C ARG A 153 -8.88 -11.34 10.71
N GLU A 154 -10.08 -11.48 10.24
CA GLU A 154 -10.49 -10.84 9.00
C GLU A 154 -10.53 -9.32 9.17
N ARG A 155 -10.11 -8.60 8.13
CA ARG A 155 -10.24 -7.15 8.07
C ARG A 155 -11.72 -6.78 8.07
N LYS A 156 -12.10 -5.76 8.83
CA LYS A 156 -13.47 -5.26 8.80
C LYS A 156 -13.81 -4.73 7.41
N ALA A 157 -15.04 -4.95 6.96
CA ALA A 157 -15.47 -4.64 5.59
C ALA A 157 -15.27 -3.16 5.15
N LYS A 158 -15.08 -2.25 6.08
CA LYS A 158 -14.85 -0.82 5.82
C LYS A 158 -13.37 -0.43 5.71
N GLU A 159 -12.47 -1.28 6.16
CA GLU A 159 -11.01 -1.04 6.13
C GLU A 159 -10.46 -1.39 4.75
N LYS A 160 -9.82 -0.43 4.07
CA LYS A 160 -9.15 -0.62 2.77
C LYS A 160 -7.79 0.04 2.78
N ASP A 161 -6.79 -0.71 2.41
CA ASP A 161 -5.40 -0.29 2.23
C ASP A 161 -5.00 -0.28 0.77
#